data_f80498e7bb63886661ecdb636204c0f2
#
_entry.id   f80498e7bb63886661ecdb636204c0f2
#
_cell.length_a   1.000
_cell.length_b   1.000
_cell.length_c   1.000
_cell.angle_alpha   90.00
_cell.angle_beta   90.00
_cell.angle_gamma   90.00
#
_symmetry.space_group_name_H-M   'P 1'
#
loop_
_entity.id
_entity.type
_entity.pdbx_description
1 polymer ?
#
loop_
_entity_poly.entity_id
_entity_poly.type
_entity_poly.pdbx_seq_one_letter_code
_entity_poly.pdbx_strand_id
1 'polypeptide(L)'
;MQPSQAPSWASPLALARAAAAALAASALLCPGAQAQDTASTEASTLRRNEARLMLDYQTVRVQGDSAIDLAGFHVYLPVAEGIAVGAGLMAPLVSGRYGGFMGASVGVQGRWRLGGPVVALATLSAGGGAGGRSPEHAKRLSGTGSFVRGQLALGYDAGDYTLGAGISRINFRQSLIDGSQLNLFLELPFSYLSGSYARRGQPLSATDDERAAREMGESMLSFSLDNYRQLNATGSYAGTVRTGEFQFSHFLTPQLYWFASFASAYSGLPTYNQLLGGAGWRWRVSPSWRLYAQLGLGSGGYAPEQIDTGPGLLVYPKLAAEYAPNPTLGVALSAGYLTAPKGSSRNPTYGLTLTRHLRSGQGGDAGAPPAHYEGLRITLLHQTDAQLRYRGIERPALHMIGLQIDMPVSERFYLPLQASAAYTSYLGYPGYAEIFAGLGVQTRLAPGERVQAFGQLMGGANVHGKGGKINAGLRYVLDDRLAMSVSGGRIEARSAGGGRYGANNLVLGLDYRFAVPAR
;
A
#
# COMPACT_ATOMS: atom_id res chain seq x y z
N MET A 1 41.30 -27.88 7.49
CA MET A 1 40.01 -27.38 7.94
C MET A 1 39.17 -27.11 6.71
N GLN A 2 38.22 -28.01 6.42
CA GLN A 2 37.28 -27.83 5.30
C GLN A 2 36.21 -26.82 5.68
N PRO A 3 35.82 -25.86 4.80
CA PRO A 3 34.71 -24.98 5.10
C PRO A 3 33.40 -25.77 5.02
N SER A 4 32.59 -25.66 6.10
CA SER A 4 31.26 -26.25 6.17
C SER A 4 30.37 -25.63 5.08
N GLN A 5 29.84 -26.46 4.20
CA GLN A 5 28.82 -26.07 3.25
C GLN A 5 27.55 -25.64 3.99
N ALA A 6 27.20 -24.36 3.92
CA ALA A 6 25.90 -23.86 4.35
C ALA A 6 24.80 -24.46 3.45
N PRO A 7 23.64 -24.84 4.00
CA PRO A 7 22.55 -25.41 3.23
C PRO A 7 22.04 -24.41 2.17
N SER A 8 21.95 -24.88 0.95
CA SER A 8 21.41 -24.12 -0.20
C SER A 8 19.91 -23.90 -0.02
N TRP A 9 19.53 -22.75 0.54
CA TRP A 9 18.13 -22.32 0.58
C TRP A 9 17.66 -21.92 -0.81
N ALA A 10 16.45 -22.32 -1.11
CA ALA A 10 15.79 -22.32 -2.40
C ALA A 10 16.07 -21.11 -3.31
N SER A 11 16.19 -21.37 -4.60
CA SER A 11 16.33 -20.34 -5.65
C SER A 11 15.16 -19.34 -5.63
N PRO A 12 15.33 -18.11 -6.14
CA PRO A 12 14.26 -17.11 -6.27
C PRO A 12 13.01 -17.66 -6.96
N LEU A 13 13.19 -18.63 -7.88
CA LEU A 13 12.11 -19.38 -8.52
C LEU A 13 11.34 -20.26 -7.53
N ALA A 14 11.99 -20.80 -6.50
CA ALA A 14 11.34 -21.64 -5.49
C ALA A 14 10.56 -20.76 -4.48
N LEU A 15 11.04 -19.56 -4.15
CA LEU A 15 10.30 -18.58 -3.33
C LEU A 15 9.11 -17.99 -4.09
N ALA A 16 9.28 -17.65 -5.37
CA ALA A 16 8.17 -17.23 -6.23
C ALA A 16 7.15 -18.36 -6.45
N ARG A 17 7.61 -19.61 -6.57
CA ARG A 17 6.73 -20.79 -6.64
C ARG A 17 6.04 -21.08 -5.32
N ALA A 18 6.70 -20.87 -4.17
CA ALA A 18 6.08 -21.04 -2.86
C ALA A 18 5.06 -19.93 -2.58
N ALA A 19 5.33 -18.69 -2.96
CA ALA A 19 4.36 -17.59 -2.87
C ALA A 19 3.19 -17.78 -3.84
N ALA A 20 3.45 -18.19 -5.07
CA ALA A 20 2.40 -18.52 -6.03
C ALA A 20 1.61 -19.78 -5.64
N ALA A 21 2.25 -20.78 -5.04
CA ALA A 21 1.60 -21.97 -4.51
C ALA A 21 0.78 -21.68 -3.25
N ALA A 22 1.24 -20.79 -2.36
CA ALA A 22 0.47 -20.32 -1.22
C ALA A 22 -0.75 -19.48 -1.65
N LEU A 23 -0.60 -18.66 -2.69
CA LEU A 23 -1.70 -17.91 -3.31
C LEU A 23 -2.69 -18.83 -4.05
N ALA A 24 -2.20 -19.85 -4.76
CA ALA A 24 -3.04 -20.84 -5.42
C ALA A 24 -3.74 -21.78 -4.42
N ALA A 25 -3.07 -22.16 -3.32
CA ALA A 25 -3.65 -22.96 -2.25
C ALA A 25 -4.73 -22.19 -1.47
N SER A 26 -4.55 -20.87 -1.26
CA SER A 26 -5.58 -20.05 -0.64
C SER A 26 -6.80 -19.84 -1.55
N ALA A 27 -6.63 -19.83 -2.87
CA ALA A 27 -7.74 -19.80 -3.83
C ALA A 27 -8.52 -21.12 -3.91
N LEU A 28 -7.85 -22.26 -3.63
CA LEU A 28 -8.45 -23.60 -3.62
C LEU A 28 -9.12 -23.96 -2.29
N LEU A 29 -8.83 -23.24 -1.20
CA LEU A 29 -9.35 -23.51 0.15
C LEU A 29 -10.56 -22.65 0.52
N CYS A 30 -11.19 -21.91 -0.40
CA CYS A 30 -12.47 -21.28 -0.16
C CYS A 30 -13.62 -22.28 -0.41
N PRO A 31 -14.08 -23.06 0.59
CA PRO A 31 -15.34 -23.76 0.45
C PRO A 31 -16.43 -22.68 0.44
N GLY A 32 -17.28 -22.69 -0.58
CA GLY A 32 -18.47 -21.88 -0.64
C GLY A 32 -19.37 -22.19 0.55
N ALA A 33 -19.32 -21.38 1.58
CA ALA A 33 -20.32 -21.38 2.63
C ALA A 33 -21.60 -20.78 2.04
N GLN A 34 -22.42 -21.62 1.43
CA GLN A 34 -23.83 -21.33 1.18
C GLN A 34 -24.58 -21.41 2.51
N ALA A 35 -24.78 -20.28 3.16
CA ALA A 35 -25.85 -20.16 4.13
C ALA A 35 -27.15 -19.86 3.36
N GLN A 36 -28.02 -20.84 3.26
CA GLN A 36 -29.43 -20.63 2.91
C GLN A 36 -30.12 -19.95 4.09
N ASP A 37 -30.38 -18.65 3.96
CA ASP A 37 -31.40 -18.00 4.78
C ASP A 37 -32.67 -17.83 3.94
N THR A 38 -33.65 -18.64 4.29
CA THR A 38 -35.05 -18.48 3.86
C THR A 38 -35.78 -17.63 4.87
N ALA A 39 -36.00 -16.36 4.57
CA ALA A 39 -37.14 -15.58 5.08
C ALA A 39 -37.27 -14.26 4.33
N SER A 40 -38.41 -14.04 3.75
CA SER A 40 -38.86 -12.89 2.98
C SER A 40 -39.05 -11.64 3.86
N THR A 41 -38.11 -10.81 3.88
CA THR A 41 -38.11 -9.36 3.98
C THR A 41 -36.92 -8.95 3.14
N GLU A 42 -36.96 -7.85 2.41
CA GLU A 42 -35.80 -7.46 1.55
C GLU A 42 -34.53 -7.37 2.41
N ALA A 43 -33.88 -8.50 2.58
CA ALA A 43 -32.69 -8.61 3.39
C ALA A 43 -31.56 -7.84 2.70
N SER A 44 -30.85 -7.02 3.46
CA SER A 44 -29.67 -6.31 2.96
C SER A 44 -28.74 -7.25 2.22
N THR A 45 -28.33 -6.86 1.03
CA THR A 45 -27.39 -7.63 0.19
C THR A 45 -25.93 -7.31 0.51
N LEU A 46 -25.70 -6.32 1.36
CA LEU A 46 -24.37 -5.99 1.86
C LEU A 46 -23.90 -7.05 2.87
N ARG A 47 -22.64 -7.43 2.76
CA ARG A 47 -21.97 -8.32 3.72
C ARG A 47 -21.00 -7.51 4.54
N ARG A 48 -20.98 -7.76 5.84
CA ARG A 48 -19.94 -7.25 6.74
C ARG A 48 -18.71 -8.12 6.57
N ASN A 49 -17.60 -7.50 6.20
CA ASN A 49 -16.30 -8.15 6.11
C ASN A 49 -15.43 -7.63 7.25
N GLU A 50 -14.63 -8.51 7.78
CA GLU A 50 -13.64 -8.16 8.81
C GLU A 50 -12.26 -8.05 8.18
N ALA A 51 -11.47 -7.17 8.72
CA ALA A 51 -10.06 -7.01 8.42
C ALA A 51 -9.33 -6.61 9.70
N ARG A 52 -8.01 -6.72 9.68
CA ARG A 52 -7.18 -6.35 10.82
C ARG A 52 -6.03 -5.48 10.37
N LEU A 53 -5.88 -4.36 11.03
CA LEU A 53 -4.72 -3.51 10.93
C LEU A 53 -3.74 -3.92 12.04
N MET A 54 -2.54 -4.32 11.68
CA MET A 54 -1.49 -4.65 12.63
C MET A 54 -0.37 -3.62 12.51
N LEU A 55 -0.11 -2.95 13.62
CA LEU A 55 1.06 -2.11 13.82
C LEU A 55 2.07 -2.93 14.61
N ASP A 56 3.30 -3.04 14.15
CA ASP A 56 4.34 -3.72 14.90
C ASP A 56 5.61 -2.88 15.02
N TYR A 57 6.41 -3.19 16.02
CA TYR A 57 7.67 -2.53 16.29
C TYR A 57 8.71 -3.53 16.76
N GLN A 58 9.89 -3.48 16.15
CA GLN A 58 11.01 -4.34 16.46
C GLN A 58 12.34 -3.62 16.27
N THR A 59 13.34 -3.95 17.08
CA THR A 59 14.70 -3.45 16.93
C THR A 59 15.60 -4.54 16.37
N VAL A 60 16.01 -4.38 15.13
CA VAL A 60 16.83 -5.32 14.38
C VAL A 60 18.30 -5.01 14.58
N ARG A 61 19.08 -5.98 15.00
CA ARG A 61 20.54 -5.86 15.07
C ARG A 61 21.14 -5.96 13.68
N VAL A 62 22.07 -5.07 13.40
CA VAL A 62 22.83 -5.05 12.15
C VAL A 62 24.27 -5.42 12.46
N GLN A 63 24.82 -6.41 11.79
CA GLN A 63 26.18 -6.87 12.05
C GLN A 63 27.19 -5.79 11.72
N GLY A 64 27.95 -5.35 12.73
CA GLY A 64 29.00 -4.33 12.59
C GLY A 64 28.49 -2.91 12.33
N ASP A 65 27.22 -2.63 12.63
CA ASP A 65 26.62 -1.29 12.51
C ASP A 65 25.60 -1.03 13.64
N SER A 66 25.03 0.17 13.69
CA SER A 66 23.98 0.52 14.63
C SER A 66 22.71 -0.29 14.35
N ALA A 67 21.97 -0.63 15.41
CA ALA A 67 20.67 -1.28 15.25
C ALA A 67 19.68 -0.36 14.51
N ILE A 68 18.78 -0.97 13.76
CA ILE A 68 17.67 -0.31 13.10
C ILE A 68 16.36 -0.72 13.78
N ASP A 69 15.55 0.24 14.16
CA ASP A 69 14.18 -0.04 14.56
C ASP A 69 13.28 -0.06 13.32
N LEU A 70 12.37 -1.00 13.28
CA LEU A 70 11.41 -1.12 12.18
C LEU A 70 10.00 -1.07 12.78
N ALA A 71 9.25 -0.07 12.37
CA ALA A 71 7.81 -0.02 12.55
C ALA A 71 7.14 -0.61 11.31
N GLY A 72 6.26 -1.58 11.52
CA GLY A 72 5.47 -2.23 10.49
C GLY A 72 4.02 -1.78 10.51
N PHE A 73 3.44 -1.67 9.34
CA PHE A 73 2.04 -1.41 9.11
C PHE A 73 1.51 -2.48 8.15
N HIS A 74 0.63 -3.35 8.64
CA HIS A 74 0.13 -4.49 7.88
C HIS A 74 -1.39 -4.53 7.91
N VAL A 75 -2.00 -4.90 6.78
CA VAL A 75 -3.43 -5.15 6.68
C VAL A 75 -3.64 -6.61 6.36
N TYR A 76 -4.42 -7.30 7.18
CA TYR A 76 -4.76 -8.72 7.03
C TYR A 76 -6.26 -8.89 6.78
N LEU A 77 -6.58 -9.68 5.76
CA LEU A 77 -7.93 -10.06 5.36
C LEU A 77 -8.15 -11.54 5.69
N PRO A 78 -9.09 -11.91 6.55
CA PRO A 78 -9.41 -13.31 6.84
C PRO A 78 -9.84 -14.03 5.56
N VAL A 79 -9.24 -15.18 5.30
CA VAL A 79 -9.55 -16.04 4.15
C VAL A 79 -10.14 -17.39 4.58
N ALA A 80 -9.82 -17.82 5.80
CA ALA A 80 -10.38 -18.99 6.45
C ALA A 80 -10.41 -18.78 7.97
N GLU A 81 -11.06 -19.68 8.71
CA GLU A 81 -11.04 -19.64 10.16
C GLU A 81 -9.59 -19.69 10.68
N GLY A 82 -9.22 -18.72 11.48
CA GLY A 82 -7.88 -18.58 12.03
C GLY A 82 -6.76 -18.25 11.03
N ILE A 83 -7.06 -18.05 9.74
CA ILE A 83 -6.07 -17.75 8.71
C ILE A 83 -6.42 -16.45 7.99
N ALA A 84 -5.45 -15.56 7.89
CA ALA A 84 -5.57 -14.32 7.13
C ALA A 84 -4.38 -14.14 6.18
N VAL A 85 -4.61 -13.47 5.06
CA VAL A 85 -3.57 -13.03 4.12
C VAL A 85 -3.48 -11.52 4.15
N GLY A 86 -2.29 -10.98 3.92
CA GLY A 86 -2.11 -9.54 4.03
C GLY A 86 -0.91 -9.02 3.29
N ALA A 87 -0.85 -7.70 3.28
CA ALA A 87 0.29 -6.93 2.79
C ALA A 87 0.69 -5.89 3.82
N GLY A 88 1.95 -5.50 3.80
CA GLY A 88 2.45 -4.51 4.75
C GLY A 88 3.68 -3.77 4.27
N LEU A 89 3.92 -2.67 4.94
CA LEU A 89 5.09 -1.83 4.79
C LEU A 89 5.83 -1.78 6.12
N MET A 90 7.15 -1.64 6.08
CA MET A 90 7.98 -1.39 7.26
C MET A 90 8.99 -0.30 6.98
N ALA A 91 9.26 0.53 8.00
CA ALA A 91 10.19 1.63 7.90
C ALA A 91 10.80 1.97 9.27
N PRO A 92 12.01 2.53 9.35
CA PRO A 92 12.65 2.90 10.61
C PRO A 92 12.07 4.20 11.17
N LEU A 93 12.12 4.40 12.49
CA LEU A 93 11.56 5.58 13.13
C LEU A 93 12.57 6.37 13.98
N VAL A 94 13.11 5.75 15.05
CA VAL A 94 13.74 6.51 16.13
C VAL A 94 15.20 6.13 16.42
N SER A 95 15.66 4.98 15.91
CA SER A 95 17.01 4.46 16.15
C SER A 95 17.79 4.24 14.87
N GLY A 96 19.10 4.45 14.92
CA GLY A 96 20.00 4.33 13.79
C GLY A 96 20.03 5.58 12.90
N ARG A 97 20.58 5.43 11.71
CA ARG A 97 20.68 6.48 10.68
C ARG A 97 20.31 5.89 9.32
N TYR A 98 19.08 5.42 9.22
CA TYR A 98 18.59 4.65 8.09
C TYR A 98 17.32 5.26 7.48
N GLY A 99 17.13 6.56 7.68
CA GLY A 99 15.97 7.28 7.11
C GLY A 99 15.87 7.03 5.60
N GLY A 100 14.67 6.69 5.15
CA GLY A 100 14.42 6.27 3.77
C GLY A 100 14.55 4.78 3.51
N PHE A 101 14.98 3.96 4.49
CA PHE A 101 14.78 2.51 4.39
C PHE A 101 13.29 2.20 4.34
N MET A 102 12.90 1.32 3.43
CA MET A 102 11.52 0.86 3.35
C MET A 102 11.46 -0.57 2.84
N GLY A 103 10.58 -1.38 3.43
CA GLY A 103 10.28 -2.72 2.97
C GLY A 103 8.79 -2.91 2.73
N ALA A 104 8.45 -3.59 1.65
CA ALA A 104 7.09 -4.01 1.32
C ALA A 104 7.02 -5.53 1.34
N SER A 105 5.95 -6.09 1.89
CA SER A 105 5.77 -7.54 2.01
C SER A 105 4.34 -7.98 1.81
N VAL A 106 4.21 -9.25 1.45
CA VAL A 106 2.97 -10.00 1.51
C VAL A 106 3.16 -11.16 2.47
N GLY A 107 2.09 -11.60 3.15
CA GLY A 107 2.21 -12.64 4.16
C GLY A 107 0.92 -13.33 4.51
N VAL A 108 1.07 -14.37 5.30
CA VAL A 108 -0.02 -15.16 5.89
C VAL A 108 0.11 -15.06 7.41
N GLN A 109 -1.01 -14.87 8.08
CA GLN A 109 -1.12 -14.85 9.54
C GLN A 109 -2.06 -15.95 9.99
N GLY A 110 -1.60 -16.80 10.90
CA GLY A 110 -2.42 -17.69 11.69
C GLY A 110 -2.75 -17.06 13.04
N ARG A 111 -3.99 -17.23 13.53
CA ARG A 111 -4.46 -16.73 14.82
C ARG A 111 -5.27 -17.80 15.53
N TRP A 112 -4.91 -18.12 16.76
CA TRP A 112 -5.55 -19.13 17.60
C TRP A 112 -5.86 -18.58 18.99
N ARG A 113 -7.05 -18.85 19.50
CA ARG A 113 -7.42 -18.57 20.88
C ARG A 113 -6.89 -19.70 21.76
N LEU A 114 -6.07 -19.36 22.76
CA LEU A 114 -5.51 -20.33 23.71
C LEU A 114 -6.38 -20.53 24.95
N GLY A 115 -7.24 -19.56 25.25
CA GLY A 115 -8.16 -19.56 26.38
C GLY A 115 -8.38 -18.13 26.91
N GLY A 116 -9.62 -17.81 27.32
CA GLY A 116 -9.99 -16.46 27.71
C GLY A 116 -9.61 -15.42 26.65
N PRO A 117 -8.99 -14.30 27.02
CA PRO A 117 -8.58 -13.25 26.10
C PRO A 117 -7.20 -13.49 25.44
N VAL A 118 -6.55 -14.64 25.70
CA VAL A 118 -5.19 -14.90 25.19
C VAL A 118 -5.25 -15.49 23.79
N VAL A 119 -4.49 -14.89 22.87
CA VAL A 119 -4.34 -15.35 21.48
C VAL A 119 -2.89 -15.61 21.15
N ALA A 120 -2.65 -16.64 20.34
CA ALA A 120 -1.37 -16.88 19.68
C ALA A 120 -1.44 -16.42 18.23
N LEU A 121 -0.37 -15.80 17.76
CA LEU A 121 -0.19 -15.39 16.36
C LEU A 121 1.06 -16.04 15.79
N ALA A 122 0.96 -16.52 14.56
CA ALA A 122 2.12 -16.90 13.76
C ALA A 122 2.01 -16.20 12.40
N THR A 123 3.04 -15.47 12.00
CA THR A 123 3.06 -14.75 10.74
C THR A 123 4.28 -15.16 9.93
N LEU A 124 4.06 -15.39 8.64
CA LEU A 124 5.14 -15.57 7.65
C LEU A 124 4.93 -14.57 6.54
N SER A 125 5.94 -13.76 6.25
CA SER A 125 5.90 -12.78 5.17
C SER A 125 7.17 -12.80 4.34
N ALA A 126 7.05 -12.43 3.07
CA ALA A 126 8.16 -12.27 2.15
C ALA A 126 7.97 -10.99 1.34
N GLY A 127 9.08 -10.38 0.94
CA GLY A 127 8.98 -9.11 0.25
C GLY A 127 10.29 -8.58 -0.29
N GLY A 128 10.23 -7.30 -0.64
CA GLY A 128 11.37 -6.53 -1.11
C GLY A 128 11.51 -5.22 -0.35
N GLY A 129 12.74 -4.79 -0.16
CA GLY A 129 13.01 -3.53 0.52
C GLY A 129 14.48 -3.16 0.47
N ALA A 130 14.72 -1.89 0.72
CA ALA A 130 16.07 -1.39 0.80
C ALA A 130 16.15 -0.05 1.51
N GLY A 131 17.35 0.30 1.87
CA GLY A 131 17.72 1.59 2.42
C GLY A 131 19.08 1.50 3.07
N GLY A 132 19.65 2.65 3.39
CA GLY A 132 20.97 2.75 3.96
C GLY A 132 21.41 4.20 3.97
N ARG A 133 22.59 4.48 4.54
CA ARG A 133 23.15 5.83 4.60
C ARG A 133 23.58 6.36 3.23
N SER A 134 24.04 5.44 2.37
CA SER A 134 24.41 5.68 0.97
C SER A 134 23.98 4.49 0.11
N PRO A 135 24.06 4.57 -1.23
CA PRO A 135 23.76 3.44 -2.11
C PRO A 135 24.65 2.21 -1.82
N GLU A 136 25.94 2.39 -1.59
CA GLU A 136 26.89 1.33 -1.26
C GLU A 136 26.55 0.69 0.09
N HIS A 137 26.17 1.50 1.08
CA HIS A 137 25.73 1.03 2.36
C HIS A 137 24.39 0.27 2.25
N ALA A 138 23.45 0.74 1.43
CA ALA A 138 22.18 0.05 1.17
C ALA A 138 22.40 -1.34 0.58
N LYS A 139 23.38 -1.50 -0.32
CA LYS A 139 23.77 -2.81 -0.87
C LYS A 139 24.28 -3.76 0.22
N ARG A 140 25.11 -3.28 1.15
CA ARG A 140 25.58 -4.10 2.28
C ARG A 140 24.47 -4.42 3.27
N LEU A 141 23.65 -3.41 3.60
CA LEU A 141 22.58 -3.51 4.60
C LEU A 141 21.44 -4.45 4.14
N SER A 142 21.01 -4.31 2.89
CA SER A 142 19.81 -4.97 2.35
C SER A 142 20.10 -6.07 1.32
N GLY A 143 21.38 -6.26 0.97
CA GLY A 143 21.83 -7.30 0.05
C GLY A 143 21.16 -7.21 -1.33
N THR A 144 20.41 -8.24 -1.70
CA THR A 144 19.63 -8.25 -2.96
C THR A 144 18.30 -7.49 -2.87
N GLY A 145 17.91 -7.08 -1.66
CA GLY A 145 16.63 -6.45 -1.37
C GLY A 145 15.51 -7.42 -0.98
N SER A 146 15.62 -8.71 -1.30
CA SER A 146 14.62 -9.69 -0.90
C SER A 146 14.76 -10.07 0.56
N PHE A 147 13.63 -10.22 1.25
CA PHE A 147 13.61 -10.69 2.63
C PHE A 147 12.47 -11.67 2.91
N VAL A 148 12.68 -12.45 3.97
CA VAL A 148 11.64 -13.27 4.60
C VAL A 148 11.61 -12.91 6.08
N ARG A 149 10.40 -12.83 6.64
CA ARG A 149 10.16 -12.58 8.05
C ARG A 149 9.20 -13.63 8.60
N GLY A 150 9.60 -14.29 9.68
CA GLY A 150 8.75 -15.12 10.52
C GLY A 150 8.52 -14.45 11.87
N GLN A 151 7.32 -14.60 12.46
CA GLN A 151 6.97 -14.07 13.76
C GLN A 151 6.08 -15.06 14.50
N LEU A 152 6.36 -15.26 15.79
CA LEU A 152 5.51 -15.95 16.74
C LEU A 152 5.25 -15.02 17.92
N ALA A 153 4.00 -14.82 18.29
CA ALA A 153 3.62 -13.85 19.29
C ALA A 153 2.43 -14.31 20.13
N LEU A 154 2.33 -13.77 21.33
CA LEU A 154 1.17 -13.88 22.20
C LEU A 154 0.56 -12.49 22.39
N GLY A 155 -0.76 -12.43 22.42
CA GLY A 155 -1.50 -11.20 22.60
C GLY A 155 -2.68 -11.34 23.54
N TYR A 156 -3.07 -10.21 24.12
CA TYR A 156 -4.27 -10.03 24.89
C TYR A 156 -5.33 -9.37 24.01
N ASP A 157 -6.40 -10.10 23.73
CA ASP A 157 -7.54 -9.66 22.91
C ASP A 157 -8.57 -8.98 23.83
N ALA A 158 -8.66 -7.66 23.75
CA ALA A 158 -9.64 -6.85 24.48
C ALA A 158 -10.96 -6.66 23.71
N GLY A 159 -11.11 -7.30 22.54
CA GLY A 159 -12.24 -7.13 21.63
C GLY A 159 -12.01 -6.03 20.60
N ASP A 160 -11.86 -4.78 21.03
CA ASP A 160 -11.59 -3.63 20.16
C ASP A 160 -10.13 -3.55 19.68
N TYR A 161 -9.22 -4.22 20.37
CA TYR A 161 -7.82 -4.31 19.99
C TYR A 161 -7.16 -5.56 20.59
N THR A 162 -6.06 -5.99 19.98
CA THR A 162 -5.17 -6.99 20.55
C THR A 162 -3.78 -6.39 20.71
N LEU A 163 -3.26 -6.38 21.93
CA LEU A 163 -1.90 -5.93 22.24
C LEU A 163 -1.05 -7.14 22.63
N GLY A 164 0.18 -7.22 22.12
CA GLY A 164 1.00 -8.35 22.44
C GLY A 164 2.48 -8.18 22.12
N ALA A 165 3.21 -9.24 22.40
CA ALA A 165 4.64 -9.34 22.18
C ALA A 165 5.01 -10.72 21.67
N GLY A 166 6.14 -10.80 21.00
CA GLY A 166 6.64 -12.05 20.46
C GLY A 166 8.09 -11.99 20.03
N ILE A 167 8.47 -13.02 19.31
CA ILE A 167 9.79 -13.12 18.69
C ILE A 167 9.59 -13.11 17.19
N SER A 168 10.35 -12.29 16.48
CA SER A 168 10.43 -12.29 15.03
C SER A 168 11.86 -12.58 14.59
N ARG A 169 11.99 -13.19 13.41
CA ARG A 169 13.24 -13.29 12.68
C ARG A 169 13.06 -12.68 11.31
N ILE A 170 13.93 -11.77 10.96
CA ILE A 170 13.99 -11.18 9.61
C ILE A 170 15.35 -11.50 9.01
N ASN A 171 15.33 -11.94 7.76
CA ASN A 171 16.52 -12.25 6.99
C ASN A 171 16.42 -11.59 5.61
N PHE A 172 17.34 -10.69 5.32
CA PHE A 172 17.55 -10.16 3.98
C PHE A 172 18.64 -10.97 3.28
N ARG A 173 18.41 -11.37 2.06
CA ARG A 173 19.35 -12.21 1.34
C ARG A 173 20.66 -11.49 1.05
N GLN A 174 21.81 -12.09 1.43
CA GLN A 174 23.16 -11.57 1.26
C GLN A 174 23.36 -10.18 1.92
N SER A 175 22.88 -10.01 3.14
CA SER A 175 22.87 -8.73 3.84
C SER A 175 23.44 -8.80 5.25
N LEU A 176 23.54 -7.65 5.89
CA LEU A 176 23.87 -7.52 7.32
C LEU A 176 22.65 -7.70 8.24
N ILE A 177 21.44 -7.82 7.67
CA ILE A 177 20.19 -8.03 8.42
C ILE A 177 19.84 -9.52 8.38
N ASP A 178 20.25 -10.25 9.40
CA ASP A 178 19.85 -11.62 9.69
C ASP A 178 19.81 -11.82 11.20
N GLY A 179 18.67 -11.71 11.80
CA GLY A 179 18.58 -11.79 13.25
C GLY A 179 17.18 -12.07 13.78
N SER A 180 17.16 -12.54 15.01
CA SER A 180 15.95 -12.71 15.81
C SER A 180 15.89 -11.61 16.87
N GLN A 181 14.72 -11.04 17.08
CA GLN A 181 14.47 -9.93 17.98
C GLN A 181 13.10 -10.03 18.63
N LEU A 182 12.95 -9.31 19.75
CA LEU A 182 11.64 -9.07 20.33
C LEU A 182 10.82 -8.16 19.40
N ASN A 183 9.54 -8.42 19.33
CA ASN A 183 8.57 -7.68 18.56
C ASN A 183 7.38 -7.35 19.45
N LEU A 184 6.93 -6.10 19.40
CA LEU A 184 5.69 -5.64 20.00
C LEU A 184 4.68 -5.41 18.89
N PHE A 185 3.40 -5.68 19.15
CA PHE A 185 2.36 -5.41 18.16
C PHE A 185 1.07 -4.92 18.80
N LEU A 186 0.34 -4.11 18.01
CA LEU A 186 -1.03 -3.71 18.25
C LEU A 186 -1.84 -4.10 17.01
N GLU A 187 -2.86 -4.94 17.19
CA GLU A 187 -3.78 -5.33 16.13
C GLU A 187 -5.15 -4.69 16.39
N LEU A 188 -5.67 -3.98 15.40
CA LEU A 188 -6.96 -3.28 15.44
C LEU A 188 -7.91 -3.95 14.45
N PRO A 189 -8.96 -4.65 14.92
CA PRO A 189 -9.98 -5.17 14.03
C PRO A 189 -10.79 -4.00 13.45
N PHE A 190 -11.12 -4.09 12.18
CA PHE A 190 -12.08 -3.18 11.56
C PHE A 190 -12.98 -3.94 10.61
N SER A 191 -14.17 -3.43 10.40
CA SER A 191 -15.13 -4.04 9.49
C SER A 191 -15.56 -3.03 8.42
N TYR A 192 -15.87 -3.55 7.26
CA TYR A 192 -16.40 -2.78 6.15
C TYR A 192 -17.55 -3.54 5.47
N LEU A 193 -18.50 -2.81 4.93
CA LEU A 193 -19.59 -3.39 4.16
C LEU A 193 -19.18 -3.50 2.69
N SER A 194 -19.46 -4.64 2.08
CA SER A 194 -19.33 -4.81 0.65
C SER A 194 -20.47 -5.64 0.07
N GLY A 195 -20.82 -5.33 -1.15
CA GLY A 195 -21.74 -6.09 -1.98
C GLY A 195 -21.02 -6.85 -3.09
N SER A 196 -21.81 -7.58 -3.88
CA SER A 196 -21.36 -8.23 -5.10
C SER A 196 -20.79 -7.22 -6.09
N TYR A 197 -19.65 -7.55 -6.71
CA TYR A 197 -19.04 -6.71 -7.75
C TYR A 197 -19.94 -6.57 -8.99
N ALA A 198 -20.82 -7.53 -9.23
CA ALA A 198 -21.79 -7.46 -10.33
C ALA A 198 -22.80 -6.31 -10.17
N ARG A 199 -22.98 -5.81 -8.95
CA ARG A 199 -23.89 -4.68 -8.65
C ARG A 199 -23.26 -3.30 -8.86
N ARG A 200 -21.98 -3.21 -9.19
CA ARG A 200 -21.32 -1.91 -9.39
C ARG A 200 -22.09 -1.01 -10.35
N GLY A 201 -22.23 0.25 -9.99
CA GLY A 201 -23.01 1.24 -10.74
C GLY A 201 -24.53 1.16 -10.55
N GLN A 202 -25.05 0.15 -9.85
CA GLN A 202 -26.48 0.06 -9.54
C GLN A 202 -26.82 0.93 -8.32
N PRO A 203 -28.04 1.48 -8.24
CA PRO A 203 -28.50 2.18 -7.04
C PRO A 203 -28.56 1.23 -5.85
N LEU A 204 -28.30 1.75 -4.65
CA LEU A 204 -28.54 1.01 -3.41
C LEU A 204 -30.06 0.85 -3.18
N SER A 205 -30.46 -0.29 -2.62
CA SER A 205 -31.79 -0.41 -2.05
C SER A 205 -31.91 0.49 -0.80
N ALA A 206 -33.13 0.88 -0.42
CA ALA A 206 -33.35 1.66 0.80
C ALA A 206 -32.76 0.97 2.03
N THR A 207 -32.94 -0.35 2.14
CA THR A 207 -32.40 -1.18 3.22
C THR A 207 -30.86 -1.17 3.25
N ASP A 208 -30.19 -1.28 2.08
CA ASP A 208 -28.74 -1.24 1.98
C ASP A 208 -28.20 0.16 2.30
N ASP A 209 -28.90 1.22 1.86
CA ASP A 209 -28.49 2.60 2.15
C ASP A 209 -28.61 2.93 3.64
N GLU A 210 -29.72 2.54 4.30
CA GLU A 210 -29.90 2.68 5.75
C GLU A 210 -28.85 1.90 6.54
N ARG A 211 -28.56 0.66 6.13
CA ARG A 211 -27.53 -0.17 6.76
C ARG A 211 -26.16 0.46 6.62
N ALA A 212 -25.82 0.88 5.41
CA ALA A 212 -24.58 1.56 5.15
C ALA A 212 -24.48 2.88 5.94
N ALA A 213 -25.59 3.61 6.12
CA ALA A 213 -25.64 4.82 6.93
C ALA A 213 -25.33 4.56 8.41
N ARG A 214 -25.77 3.42 8.93
CA ARG A 214 -25.55 3.04 10.33
C ARG A 214 -24.19 2.44 10.61
N GLU A 215 -23.67 1.60 9.70
CA GLU A 215 -22.50 0.77 9.95
C GLU A 215 -21.21 1.29 9.30
N MET A 216 -21.30 2.18 8.30
CA MET A 216 -20.14 2.75 7.63
C MET A 216 -19.96 4.22 7.99
N GLY A 217 -18.77 4.56 8.46
CA GLY A 217 -18.35 5.94 8.56
C GLY A 217 -18.01 6.56 7.18
N GLU A 218 -17.87 7.88 7.16
CA GLU A 218 -17.36 8.59 6.00
C GLU A 218 -15.89 8.20 5.76
N SER A 219 -15.51 7.99 4.51
CA SER A 219 -14.12 7.76 4.10
C SER A 219 -13.76 8.64 2.92
N MET A 220 -12.48 8.96 2.77
CA MET A 220 -11.98 9.82 1.71
C MET A 220 -10.67 9.26 1.17
N LEU A 221 -10.56 9.21 -0.14
CA LEU A 221 -9.31 8.99 -0.86
C LEU A 221 -8.79 10.32 -1.38
N SER A 222 -7.49 10.54 -1.26
CA SER A 222 -6.84 11.75 -1.74
C SER A 222 -5.60 11.41 -2.54
N PHE A 223 -5.40 12.14 -3.62
CA PHE A 223 -4.15 12.14 -4.37
C PHE A 223 -3.60 13.57 -4.40
N SER A 224 -2.39 13.75 -3.86
CA SER A 224 -1.73 15.05 -3.78
C SER A 224 -0.48 15.09 -4.65
N LEU A 225 -0.24 16.25 -5.26
CA LEU A 225 1.05 16.62 -5.84
C LEU A 225 1.69 17.65 -4.90
N ASP A 226 2.61 17.20 -4.06
CA ASP A 226 3.25 18.02 -3.04
C ASP A 226 4.67 18.42 -3.45
N ASN A 227 5.09 19.60 -3.02
CA ASN A 227 6.44 20.13 -3.21
C ASN A 227 7.06 20.36 -1.84
N TYR A 228 8.21 19.77 -1.59
CA TYR A 228 8.98 19.91 -0.34
C TYR A 228 10.26 20.69 -0.65
N ARG A 229 10.32 21.93 -0.20
CA ARG A 229 11.52 22.75 -0.34
C ARG A 229 12.48 22.49 0.83
N GLN A 230 13.67 21.97 0.53
CA GLN A 230 14.71 21.76 1.54
C GLN A 230 15.24 23.09 2.06
N LEU A 231 15.08 23.33 3.36
CA LEU A 231 15.75 24.43 4.07
C LEU A 231 16.89 23.86 4.92
N ASN A 232 18.01 24.58 5.00
CA ASN A 232 19.15 24.19 5.83
C ASN A 232 19.62 22.75 5.59
N ALA A 233 19.66 22.32 4.32
CA ALA A 233 20.09 20.99 3.95
C ALA A 233 21.53 20.75 4.39
N THR A 234 21.75 19.75 5.25
CA THR A 234 23.10 19.24 5.60
C THR A 234 23.48 18.06 4.71
N GLY A 235 22.53 17.44 4.03
CA GLY A 235 22.77 16.44 3.00
C GLY A 235 23.20 17.09 1.66
N SER A 236 23.65 16.25 0.74
CA SER A 236 24.13 16.69 -0.59
C SER A 236 23.02 17.24 -1.50
N TYR A 237 21.72 17.04 -1.16
CA TYR A 237 20.59 17.52 -1.94
C TYR A 237 19.91 18.71 -1.27
N ALA A 238 20.00 19.88 -1.91
CA ALA A 238 19.41 21.14 -1.44
C ALA A 238 18.21 21.63 -2.28
N GLY A 239 17.72 20.81 -3.19
CA GLY A 239 16.65 21.17 -4.12
C GLY A 239 15.23 20.97 -3.56
N THR A 240 14.24 21.06 -4.45
CA THR A 240 12.83 20.75 -4.15
C THR A 240 12.53 19.33 -4.56
N VAL A 241 12.04 18.53 -3.62
CA VAL A 241 11.49 17.21 -3.86
C VAL A 241 10.00 17.37 -4.24
N ARG A 242 9.59 16.77 -5.35
CA ARG A 242 8.20 16.75 -5.80
C ARG A 242 7.65 15.35 -5.70
N THR A 243 6.58 15.18 -4.92
CA THR A 243 5.99 13.87 -4.61
C THR A 243 4.56 13.76 -5.11
N GLY A 244 4.18 12.53 -5.49
CA GLY A 244 2.80 12.10 -5.52
C GLY A 244 2.47 11.40 -4.22
N GLU A 245 1.44 11.83 -3.51
CA GLU A 245 0.98 11.26 -2.24
C GLU A 245 -0.41 10.66 -2.41
N PHE A 246 -0.58 9.43 -1.93
CA PHE A 246 -1.88 8.80 -1.72
C PHE A 246 -2.21 8.79 -0.25
N GLN A 247 -3.41 9.24 0.10
CA GLN A 247 -3.92 9.21 1.45
C GLN A 247 -5.31 8.58 1.48
N PHE A 248 -5.49 7.62 2.37
CA PHE A 248 -6.79 7.15 2.82
C PHE A 248 -7.11 7.79 4.15
N SER A 249 -8.31 8.36 4.29
CA SER A 249 -8.81 8.96 5.52
C SER A 249 -10.14 8.34 5.90
N HIS A 250 -10.34 8.07 7.19
CA HIS A 250 -11.59 7.54 7.72
C HIS A 250 -12.07 8.41 8.88
N PHE A 251 -13.29 8.89 8.80
CA PHE A 251 -13.89 9.81 9.76
C PHE A 251 -14.51 9.05 10.94
N LEU A 252 -14.00 9.32 12.13
CA LEU A 252 -14.53 8.82 13.41
C LEU A 252 -15.75 9.62 13.85
N THR A 253 -15.74 10.92 13.55
CA THR A 253 -16.87 11.85 13.70
C THR A 253 -16.97 12.70 12.43
N PRO A 254 -18.01 13.53 12.25
CA PRO A 254 -18.06 14.43 11.09
C PRO A 254 -16.85 15.38 10.97
N GLN A 255 -16.07 15.55 12.03
CA GLN A 255 -14.90 16.43 12.08
C GLN A 255 -13.58 15.67 12.20
N LEU A 256 -13.52 14.72 13.13
CA LEU A 256 -12.28 13.99 13.45
C LEU A 256 -12.08 12.80 12.53
N TYR A 257 -10.89 12.69 11.94
CA TYR A 257 -10.51 11.54 11.12
C TYR A 257 -9.09 11.06 11.45
N TRP A 258 -8.83 9.78 11.20
CA TRP A 258 -7.48 9.24 11.08
C TRP A 258 -7.12 9.08 9.60
N PHE A 259 -5.85 9.05 9.29
CA PHE A 259 -5.37 8.80 7.93
C PHE A 259 -4.11 7.95 7.91
N ALA A 260 -3.89 7.30 6.76
CA ALA A 260 -2.63 6.70 6.38
C ALA A 260 -2.27 7.20 4.97
N SER A 261 -1.01 7.57 4.76
CA SER A 261 -0.54 8.05 3.46
C SER A 261 0.80 7.48 3.09
N PHE A 262 0.99 7.32 1.79
CA PHE A 262 2.25 6.95 1.16
C PHE A 262 2.56 7.96 0.07
N ALA A 263 3.78 8.50 0.07
CA ALA A 263 4.26 9.39 -0.97
C ALA A 263 5.58 8.90 -1.55
N SER A 264 5.74 9.11 -2.85
CA SER A 264 6.99 8.86 -3.57
C SER A 264 7.31 10.02 -4.48
N ALA A 265 8.59 10.37 -4.57
CA ALA A 265 9.01 11.48 -5.42
C ALA A 265 9.03 11.08 -6.89
N TYR A 266 8.46 11.96 -7.73
CA TYR A 266 8.55 11.85 -9.18
C TYR A 266 9.56 12.83 -9.80
N SER A 267 10.06 13.78 -9.01
CA SER A 267 11.05 14.75 -9.47
C SER A 267 11.84 15.34 -8.31
N GLY A 268 13.04 15.80 -8.61
CA GLY A 268 14.01 16.29 -7.64
C GLY A 268 14.88 15.15 -7.13
N LEU A 269 14.38 14.31 -6.27
CA LEU A 269 15.04 13.12 -5.77
C LEU A 269 14.09 11.91 -5.90
N PRO A 270 14.07 11.21 -7.06
CA PRO A 270 13.05 10.21 -7.39
C PRO A 270 12.97 9.01 -6.45
N THR A 271 13.99 8.76 -5.66
CA THR A 271 14.04 7.67 -4.67
C THR A 271 13.54 8.09 -3.29
N TYR A 272 13.21 9.36 -3.09
CA TYR A 272 12.59 9.81 -1.85
C TYR A 272 11.20 9.20 -1.70
N ASN A 273 10.92 8.68 -0.51
CA ASN A 273 9.63 8.13 -0.14
C ASN A 273 9.27 8.47 1.30
N GLN A 274 7.98 8.38 1.63
CA GLN A 274 7.48 8.52 3.00
C GLN A 274 6.21 7.71 3.22
N LEU A 275 6.06 7.22 4.44
CA LEU A 275 4.89 6.54 4.96
C LEU A 275 4.47 7.27 6.23
N LEU A 276 3.27 7.82 6.26
CA LEU A 276 2.74 8.57 7.40
C LEU A 276 1.39 8.02 7.83
N GLY A 277 1.15 8.04 9.13
CA GLY A 277 -0.16 7.86 9.72
C GLY A 277 -0.44 9.03 10.66
N GLY A 278 -1.70 9.33 10.91
CA GLY A 278 -2.02 10.44 11.79
C GLY A 278 -3.50 10.69 11.97
N ALA A 279 -3.79 11.85 12.52
CA ALA A 279 -5.15 12.33 12.74
C ALA A 279 -5.32 13.75 12.19
N GLY A 280 -6.56 14.10 11.90
CA GLY A 280 -6.89 15.40 11.41
C GLY A 280 -8.28 15.83 11.80
N TRP A 281 -8.51 17.12 11.63
CA TRP A 281 -9.77 17.78 11.92
C TRP A 281 -10.28 18.51 10.68
N ARG A 282 -11.59 18.36 10.39
CA ARG A 282 -12.28 19.03 9.30
C ARG A 282 -13.28 20.05 9.83
N TRP A 283 -13.25 21.24 9.27
CA TRP A 283 -14.30 22.26 9.42
C TRP A 283 -15.06 22.40 8.11
N ARG A 284 -16.38 22.28 8.15
CA ARG A 284 -17.27 22.62 7.03
C ARG A 284 -17.60 24.12 7.12
N VAL A 285 -17.01 24.90 6.22
CA VAL A 285 -17.21 26.36 6.16
C VAL A 285 -18.50 26.70 5.42
N SER A 286 -18.78 25.91 4.37
CA SER A 286 -20.00 25.99 3.57
C SER A 286 -20.28 24.62 2.93
N PRO A 287 -21.40 24.43 2.20
CA PRO A 287 -21.65 23.19 1.47
C PRO A 287 -20.51 22.79 0.52
N SER A 288 -19.85 23.79 -0.10
CA SER A 288 -18.77 23.58 -1.07
C SER A 288 -17.36 23.79 -0.54
N TRP A 289 -17.19 24.34 0.67
CA TRP A 289 -15.87 24.64 1.22
C TRP A 289 -15.60 23.92 2.53
N ARG A 290 -14.47 23.25 2.60
CA ARG A 290 -13.99 22.52 3.78
C ARG A 290 -12.54 22.89 4.07
N LEU A 291 -12.21 23.06 5.35
CA LEU A 291 -10.84 23.24 5.81
C LEU A 291 -10.41 22.02 6.59
N TYR A 292 -9.16 21.64 6.42
CA TYR A 292 -8.54 20.51 7.11
C TYR A 292 -7.29 20.95 7.83
N ALA A 293 -7.09 20.46 9.04
CA ALA A 293 -5.81 20.46 9.74
C ALA A 293 -5.46 19.01 10.09
N GLN A 294 -4.25 18.59 9.79
CA GLN A 294 -3.80 17.24 10.11
C GLN A 294 -2.38 17.23 10.64
N LEU A 295 -2.07 16.24 11.47
CA LEU A 295 -0.74 15.92 11.95
C LEU A 295 -0.38 14.50 11.54
N GLY A 296 0.61 14.36 10.70
CA GLY A 296 1.20 13.09 10.29
C GLY A 296 2.45 12.76 11.08
N LEU A 297 2.60 11.50 11.44
CA LEU A 297 3.79 10.91 12.04
C LEU A 297 4.16 9.67 11.26
N GLY A 298 5.43 9.42 11.05
CA GLY A 298 5.87 8.23 10.35
C GLY A 298 7.31 8.27 9.92
N SER A 299 7.62 7.67 8.80
CA SER A 299 8.98 7.51 8.34
C SER A 299 9.14 7.92 6.89
N GLY A 300 10.34 8.41 6.54
CA GLY A 300 10.68 8.68 5.16
C GLY A 300 12.08 9.24 5.00
N GLY A 301 12.39 9.58 3.76
CA GLY A 301 13.68 10.11 3.36
C GLY A 301 14.26 9.42 2.14
N TYR A 302 15.51 9.67 1.93
CA TYR A 302 16.36 8.95 1.00
C TYR A 302 17.81 9.13 1.41
N ALA A 303 18.51 8.04 1.66
CA ALA A 303 19.90 8.00 2.08
C ALA A 303 20.35 9.26 2.86
N PRO A 304 20.57 9.23 4.18
CA PRO A 304 20.81 10.42 5.01
C PRO A 304 21.92 11.34 4.52
N GLU A 305 22.86 10.82 3.71
CA GLU A 305 23.89 11.63 3.06
C GLU A 305 23.33 12.59 2.00
N GLN A 306 22.13 12.33 1.49
CA GLN A 306 21.45 13.22 0.52
C GLN A 306 20.38 14.06 1.17
N ILE A 307 19.44 13.44 1.88
CA ILE A 307 18.42 14.10 2.70
C ILE A 307 18.50 13.51 4.10
N ASP A 308 19.05 14.27 5.03
CA ASP A 308 19.23 13.82 6.41
C ASP A 308 17.91 13.87 7.18
N THR A 309 17.22 12.73 7.19
CA THR A 309 16.09 12.47 8.07
C THR A 309 16.50 11.70 9.33
N GLY A 310 17.80 11.51 9.56
CA GLY A 310 18.34 10.75 10.68
C GLY A 310 17.89 9.30 10.64
N PRO A 311 17.26 8.78 11.72
CA PRO A 311 16.67 7.43 11.72
C PRO A 311 15.45 7.29 10.81
N GLY A 312 14.79 8.38 10.40
CA GLY A 312 13.66 8.36 9.49
C GLY A 312 12.40 9.03 10.03
N LEU A 313 12.30 9.27 11.33
CA LEU A 313 11.09 9.88 11.92
C LEU A 313 10.77 11.22 11.27
N LEU A 314 9.56 11.32 10.76
CA LEU A 314 8.98 12.52 10.20
C LEU A 314 7.77 12.98 11.02
N VAL A 315 7.65 14.28 11.15
CA VAL A 315 6.48 14.97 11.72
C VAL A 315 5.96 15.96 10.69
N TYR A 316 4.68 15.87 10.35
CA TYR A 316 4.10 16.64 9.26
C TYR A 316 2.76 17.28 9.62
N PRO A 317 2.74 18.47 10.23
CA PRO A 317 1.56 19.32 10.27
C PRO A 317 1.24 19.84 8.87
N LYS A 318 -0.02 19.72 8.43
CA LYS A 318 -0.52 20.14 7.10
C LYS A 318 -1.91 20.76 7.27
N LEU A 319 -2.13 21.87 6.60
CA LEU A 319 -3.43 22.53 6.44
C LEU A 319 -3.87 22.40 4.99
N ALA A 320 -5.18 22.26 4.75
CA ALA A 320 -5.70 22.25 3.39
C ALA A 320 -7.06 22.95 3.32
N ALA A 321 -7.32 23.62 2.21
CA ALA A 321 -8.60 24.21 1.87
C ALA A 321 -9.14 23.52 0.63
N GLU A 322 -10.27 22.84 0.78
CA GLU A 322 -10.94 22.09 -0.27
C GLU A 322 -12.14 22.85 -0.81
N TYR A 323 -12.21 22.94 -2.12
CA TYR A 323 -13.43 23.27 -2.85
C TYR A 323 -14.03 21.99 -3.44
N ALA A 324 -15.23 21.63 -3.03
CA ALA A 324 -15.97 20.46 -3.48
C ALA A 324 -17.21 20.93 -4.27
N PRO A 325 -17.14 20.94 -5.62
CA PRO A 325 -18.27 21.33 -6.47
C PRO A 325 -19.45 20.38 -6.35
N ASN A 326 -19.21 19.17 -5.87
CA ASN A 326 -20.22 18.18 -5.56
C ASN A 326 -19.81 17.39 -4.31
N PRO A 327 -20.71 16.62 -3.67
CA PRO A 327 -20.41 15.91 -2.42
C PRO A 327 -19.28 14.88 -2.51
N THR A 328 -18.98 14.36 -3.72
CA THR A 328 -18.07 13.24 -3.91
C THR A 328 -16.67 13.64 -4.36
N LEU A 329 -16.52 14.77 -5.03
CA LEU A 329 -15.24 15.21 -5.60
C LEU A 329 -14.87 16.59 -5.08
N GLY A 330 -13.61 16.77 -4.74
CA GLY A 330 -13.06 18.05 -4.33
C GLY A 330 -11.65 18.26 -4.87
N VAL A 331 -11.25 19.51 -4.88
CA VAL A 331 -9.88 19.95 -5.18
C VAL A 331 -9.42 20.81 -4.01
N ALA A 332 -8.26 20.51 -3.45
CA ALA A 332 -7.73 21.26 -2.31
C ALA A 332 -6.34 21.82 -2.60
N LEU A 333 -6.09 22.99 -2.05
CA LEU A 333 -4.73 23.53 -1.90
C LEU A 333 -4.26 23.25 -0.48
N SER A 334 -3.02 22.84 -0.34
CA SER A 334 -2.43 22.53 0.96
C SER A 334 -1.13 23.27 1.19
N ALA A 335 -0.84 23.53 2.47
CA ALA A 335 0.43 24.03 2.96
C ALA A 335 0.78 23.32 4.27
N GLY A 336 2.06 23.11 4.51
CA GLY A 336 2.50 22.41 5.71
C GLY A 336 4.01 22.56 5.97
N TYR A 337 4.47 21.82 6.96
CA TYR A 337 5.88 21.81 7.33
C TYR A 337 6.32 20.42 7.72
N LEU A 338 7.07 19.77 6.81
CA LEU A 338 7.62 18.43 7.04
C LEU A 338 8.98 18.53 7.74
N THR A 339 9.11 17.95 8.90
CA THR A 339 10.35 17.99 9.70
C THR A 339 10.80 16.60 10.12
N ALA A 340 12.11 16.39 10.15
CA ALA A 340 12.78 15.24 10.75
C ALA A 340 13.39 15.65 12.10
N PRO A 341 12.75 15.35 13.26
CA PRO A 341 13.23 15.81 14.57
C PRO A 341 14.63 15.33 14.93
N LYS A 342 15.00 14.13 14.45
CA LYS A 342 16.32 13.52 14.69
C LYS A 342 17.29 13.66 13.50
N GLY A 343 16.89 14.34 12.45
CA GLY A 343 17.70 14.72 11.31
C GLY A 343 17.75 16.24 11.16
N SER A 344 18.35 16.72 10.08
CA SER A 344 18.43 18.15 9.76
C SER A 344 17.35 18.61 8.76
N SER A 345 16.58 17.69 8.19
CA SER A 345 15.59 18.00 7.17
C SER A 345 14.45 18.87 7.73
N ARG A 346 14.22 20.02 7.08
CA ARG A 346 13.21 21.03 7.41
C ARG A 346 12.63 21.54 6.11
N ASN A 347 11.33 21.28 5.87
CA ASN A 347 10.73 21.49 4.56
C ASN A 347 9.37 22.19 4.68
N PRO A 348 9.26 23.46 4.34
CA PRO A 348 7.96 24.03 4.02
C PRO A 348 7.42 23.32 2.77
N THR A 349 6.12 23.02 2.81
CA THR A 349 5.45 22.24 1.77
C THR A 349 4.24 22.99 1.26
N TYR A 350 3.94 22.75 -0.02
CA TYR A 350 2.70 23.21 -0.64
C TYR A 350 2.28 22.19 -1.71
N GLY A 351 0.98 22.04 -1.91
CA GLY A 351 0.48 21.02 -2.82
C GLY A 351 -0.92 21.29 -3.34
N LEU A 352 -1.24 20.52 -4.39
CA LEU A 352 -2.56 20.42 -4.97
C LEU A 352 -3.07 18.99 -4.75
N THR A 353 -4.28 18.86 -4.20
CA THR A 353 -4.89 17.58 -3.85
C THR A 353 -6.21 17.40 -4.59
N LEU A 354 -6.41 16.25 -5.19
CA LEU A 354 -7.71 15.77 -5.64
C LEU A 354 -8.27 14.85 -4.55
N THR A 355 -9.49 15.11 -4.12
CA THR A 355 -10.17 14.32 -3.08
C THR A 355 -11.38 13.61 -3.66
N ARG A 356 -11.62 12.37 -3.23
CA ARG A 356 -12.82 11.63 -3.49
C ARG A 356 -13.42 11.14 -2.17
N HIS A 357 -14.60 11.68 -1.83
CA HIS A 357 -15.38 11.23 -0.70
C HIS A 357 -16.15 9.98 -1.11
N LEU A 358 -15.85 8.85 -0.47
CA LEU A 358 -16.51 7.56 -0.75
C LEU A 358 -17.91 7.52 -0.15
N ARG A 359 -18.10 8.23 0.96
CA ARG A 359 -19.40 8.49 1.55
C ARG A 359 -19.33 9.81 2.30
N SER A 360 -20.20 10.74 2.01
CA SER A 360 -20.33 11.98 2.75
C SER A 360 -21.53 11.88 3.70
N GLY A 361 -21.22 11.85 4.98
CA GLY A 361 -22.02 12.15 6.16
C GLY A 361 -23.51 11.81 6.21
N GLN A 362 -24.00 11.71 7.42
CA GLN A 362 -25.42 11.62 7.77
C GLN A 362 -26.13 12.91 7.30
N GLY A 363 -27.13 12.72 6.46
CA GLY A 363 -28.05 13.79 6.09
C GLY A 363 -28.11 13.98 4.57
N GLY A 364 -29.30 13.83 4.03
CA GLY A 364 -29.57 14.12 2.64
C GLY A 364 -29.34 15.59 2.31
N ASP A 365 -28.09 15.91 1.93
CA ASP A 365 -27.82 17.19 1.27
C ASP A 365 -28.69 17.22 0.02
N ALA A 366 -29.59 18.19 -0.07
CA ALA A 366 -30.42 18.39 -1.24
C ALA A 366 -29.51 18.53 -2.47
N GLY A 367 -29.57 17.56 -3.40
CA GLY A 367 -28.69 17.51 -4.58
C GLY A 367 -27.57 16.48 -4.51
N ALA A 368 -27.45 15.69 -3.45
CA ALA A 368 -26.52 14.56 -3.44
C ALA A 368 -26.93 13.51 -4.49
N PRO A 369 -25.97 12.92 -5.24
CA PRO A 369 -26.29 11.83 -6.16
C PRO A 369 -26.91 10.66 -5.38
N PRO A 370 -27.79 9.85 -6.02
CA PRO A 370 -28.37 8.69 -5.36
C PRO A 370 -27.28 7.72 -4.91
N ALA A 371 -27.46 7.14 -3.74
CA ALA A 371 -26.56 6.13 -3.22
C ALA A 371 -26.45 4.95 -4.19
N HIS A 372 -25.24 4.50 -4.47
CA HIS A 372 -24.97 3.45 -5.45
C HIS A 372 -23.83 2.53 -4.99
N TYR A 373 -23.73 1.37 -5.64
CA TYR A 373 -22.61 0.45 -5.45
C TYR A 373 -21.40 0.93 -6.26
N GLU A 374 -20.37 1.41 -5.61
CA GLU A 374 -19.10 1.70 -6.27
C GLU A 374 -18.22 0.45 -6.30
N GLY A 375 -17.82 0.02 -7.50
CA GLY A 375 -16.91 -1.10 -7.66
C GLY A 375 -15.50 -0.74 -7.21
N LEU A 376 -14.82 -1.69 -6.58
CA LEU A 376 -13.39 -1.64 -6.29
C LEU A 376 -12.76 -2.96 -6.67
N ARG A 377 -11.52 -2.89 -7.14
CA ARG A 377 -10.69 -4.06 -7.42
C ARG A 377 -9.30 -3.82 -6.85
N ILE A 378 -8.85 -4.74 -6.01
CA ILE A 378 -7.51 -4.73 -5.44
C ILE A 378 -6.77 -5.92 -6.02
N THR A 379 -5.69 -5.67 -6.72
CA THR A 379 -4.86 -6.70 -7.37
C THR A 379 -3.54 -6.80 -6.62
N LEU A 380 -3.25 -7.99 -6.07
CA LEU A 380 -1.89 -8.35 -5.70
C LEU A 380 -1.19 -8.82 -6.96
N LEU A 381 -0.07 -8.22 -7.31
CA LEU A 381 0.61 -8.49 -8.56
C LEU A 381 2.07 -8.91 -8.38
N HIS A 382 2.51 -9.76 -9.30
CA HIS A 382 3.91 -10.03 -9.60
C HIS A 382 4.23 -9.46 -10.97
N GLN A 383 5.26 -8.62 -11.04
CA GLN A 383 5.73 -8.01 -12.28
C GLN A 383 7.16 -8.42 -12.58
N THR A 384 7.42 -8.74 -13.84
CA THR A 384 8.76 -8.97 -14.37
C THR A 384 9.04 -7.97 -15.49
N ASP A 385 10.05 -7.12 -15.29
CA ASP A 385 10.58 -6.25 -16.32
C ASP A 385 11.71 -6.97 -17.05
N ALA A 386 11.39 -7.47 -18.25
CA ALA A 386 12.31 -8.17 -19.13
C ALA A 386 12.89 -7.24 -20.20
N GLN A 387 14.00 -7.64 -20.84
CA GLN A 387 14.72 -6.85 -21.84
C GLN A 387 14.99 -5.43 -21.36
N LEU A 388 15.30 -5.34 -20.07
CA LEU A 388 15.52 -4.07 -19.40
C LEU A 388 16.76 -3.39 -19.94
N ARG A 389 16.63 -2.11 -20.31
CA ARG A 389 17.73 -1.26 -20.77
C ARG A 389 17.81 0.01 -19.94
N TYR A 390 18.99 0.32 -19.48
CA TYR A 390 19.28 1.60 -18.84
C TYR A 390 20.50 2.26 -19.48
N ARG A 391 20.35 3.50 -19.95
CA ARG A 391 21.38 4.23 -20.72
C ARG A 391 21.89 3.43 -21.94
N GLY A 392 20.99 2.71 -22.61
CA GLY A 392 21.29 1.87 -23.78
C GLY A 392 21.93 0.51 -23.46
N ILE A 393 22.31 0.26 -22.21
CA ILE A 393 22.94 -1.01 -21.80
C ILE A 393 21.85 -1.97 -21.30
N GLU A 394 21.87 -3.20 -21.80
CA GLU A 394 20.98 -4.26 -21.36
C GLU A 394 21.32 -4.72 -19.94
N ARG A 395 20.27 -5.02 -19.16
CA ARG A 395 20.36 -5.39 -17.75
C ARG A 395 19.57 -6.65 -17.49
N PRO A 396 19.89 -7.41 -16.43
CA PRO A 396 19.08 -8.56 -16.01
C PRO A 396 17.63 -8.17 -15.76
N ALA A 397 16.74 -9.13 -15.92
CA ALA A 397 15.32 -8.95 -15.61
C ALA A 397 15.13 -8.56 -14.14
N LEU A 398 14.18 -7.67 -13.90
CA LEU A 398 13.82 -7.17 -12.59
C LEU A 398 12.48 -7.75 -12.16
N HIS A 399 12.44 -8.33 -10.95
CA HIS A 399 11.24 -8.93 -10.42
C HIS A 399 10.70 -8.11 -9.24
N MET A 400 9.40 -7.85 -9.25
CA MET A 400 8.71 -6.99 -8.31
C MET A 400 7.43 -7.64 -7.79
N ILE A 401 7.05 -7.27 -6.58
CA ILE A 401 5.70 -7.45 -6.05
C ILE A 401 5.03 -6.08 -5.95
N GLY A 402 3.71 -6.04 -6.08
CA GLY A 402 2.99 -4.78 -5.99
C GLY A 402 1.51 -4.96 -5.71
N LEU A 403 0.89 -3.82 -5.50
CA LEU A 403 -0.55 -3.67 -5.38
C LEU A 403 -1.06 -2.73 -6.46
N GLN A 404 -2.20 -3.05 -7.02
CA GLN A 404 -2.95 -2.15 -7.89
C GLN A 404 -4.38 -2.01 -7.34
N ILE A 405 -4.87 -0.78 -7.27
CA ILE A 405 -6.25 -0.47 -6.95
C ILE A 405 -6.89 0.09 -8.20
N ASP A 406 -7.96 -0.54 -8.66
CA ASP A 406 -8.75 -0.06 -9.78
C ASP A 406 -10.08 0.48 -9.28
N MET A 407 -10.35 1.72 -9.60
CA MET A 407 -11.60 2.42 -9.31
C MET A 407 -12.40 2.55 -10.60
N PRO A 408 -13.44 1.73 -10.84
CA PRO A 408 -14.29 1.86 -12.02
C PRO A 408 -14.99 3.22 -12.06
N VAL A 409 -14.88 3.90 -13.20
CA VAL A 409 -15.60 5.13 -13.51
C VAL A 409 -16.89 4.80 -14.28
N SER A 410 -16.85 3.72 -15.05
CA SER A 410 -17.98 3.17 -15.80
C SER A 410 -17.78 1.67 -16.01
N GLU A 411 -18.69 1.00 -16.71
CA GLU A 411 -18.50 -0.41 -17.07
C GLU A 411 -17.23 -0.67 -17.90
N ARG A 412 -16.82 0.31 -18.70
CA ARG A 412 -15.68 0.20 -19.61
C ARG A 412 -14.42 0.89 -19.13
N PHE A 413 -14.52 1.92 -18.32
CA PHE A 413 -13.40 2.75 -17.90
C PHE A 413 -13.15 2.64 -16.41
N TYR A 414 -11.88 2.62 -16.02
CA TYR A 414 -11.44 2.62 -14.63
C TYR A 414 -10.13 3.40 -14.46
N LEU A 415 -9.84 3.80 -13.24
CA LEU A 415 -8.62 4.49 -12.85
C LEU A 415 -7.72 3.50 -12.10
N PRO A 416 -6.65 2.98 -12.72
CA PRO A 416 -5.66 2.15 -12.05
C PRO A 416 -4.68 3.01 -11.26
N LEU A 417 -4.36 2.57 -10.05
CA LEU A 417 -3.27 3.03 -9.23
C LEU A 417 -2.41 1.84 -8.86
N GLN A 418 -1.16 1.82 -9.29
CA GLN A 418 -0.22 0.74 -9.07
C GLN A 418 1.01 1.22 -8.32
N ALA A 419 1.44 0.45 -7.31
CA ALA A 419 2.74 0.59 -6.65
C ALA A 419 3.43 -0.77 -6.62
N SER A 420 4.72 -0.81 -6.98
CA SER A 420 5.51 -2.04 -7.03
C SER A 420 6.91 -1.81 -6.44
N ALA A 421 7.42 -2.82 -5.75
CA ALA A 421 8.77 -2.83 -5.16
C ALA A 421 9.53 -4.08 -5.59
N ALA A 422 10.78 -3.91 -5.98
CA ALA A 422 11.62 -5.02 -6.41
C ALA A 422 12.14 -5.83 -5.21
N TYR A 423 12.11 -7.14 -5.37
CA TYR A 423 12.76 -8.09 -4.48
C TYR A 423 14.04 -8.69 -5.10
N THR A 424 14.48 -8.18 -6.24
CA THR A 424 15.77 -8.45 -6.85
C THR A 424 16.57 -7.16 -7.01
N SER A 425 17.90 -7.29 -7.05
CA SER A 425 18.78 -6.14 -7.25
C SER A 425 18.61 -5.53 -8.63
N TYR A 426 18.61 -4.20 -8.68
CA TYR A 426 18.64 -3.40 -9.88
C TYR A 426 20.00 -2.67 -9.99
N LEU A 427 20.70 -2.78 -11.09
CA LEU A 427 22.06 -2.23 -11.28
C LEU A 427 23.06 -2.67 -10.18
N GLY A 428 22.83 -3.82 -9.54
CA GLY A 428 23.63 -4.29 -8.42
C GLY A 428 23.29 -3.68 -7.07
N TYR A 429 22.22 -2.88 -7.00
CA TYR A 429 21.69 -2.25 -5.78
C TYR A 429 20.25 -2.70 -5.51
N PRO A 430 19.86 -2.87 -4.24
CA PRO A 430 18.46 -3.09 -3.88
C PRO A 430 17.63 -1.79 -3.94
N GLY A 431 16.30 -1.91 -3.89
CA GLY A 431 15.43 -0.77 -3.64
C GLY A 431 14.82 -0.10 -4.87
N TYR A 432 14.75 -0.81 -5.99
CA TYR A 432 13.92 -0.30 -7.09
C TYR A 432 12.45 -0.34 -6.68
N ALA A 433 11.75 0.77 -6.93
CA ALA A 433 10.33 0.88 -6.74
C ALA A 433 9.72 1.78 -7.82
N GLU A 434 8.42 1.63 -8.04
CA GLU A 434 7.67 2.42 -9.00
C GLU A 434 6.25 2.67 -8.52
N ILE A 435 5.67 3.79 -8.94
CA ILE A 435 4.29 4.16 -8.73
C ILE A 435 3.71 4.75 -10.01
N PHE A 436 2.54 4.25 -10.43
CA PHE A 436 1.86 4.67 -11.65
C PHE A 436 0.37 4.81 -11.40
N ALA A 437 -0.25 5.81 -12.03
CA ALA A 437 -1.69 6.00 -12.07
C ALA A 437 -2.12 6.39 -13.48
N GLY A 438 -3.36 6.13 -13.85
CA GLY A 438 -3.80 6.46 -15.21
C GLY A 438 -5.23 6.09 -15.53
N LEU A 439 -5.44 5.74 -16.78
CA LEU A 439 -6.73 5.34 -17.33
C LEU A 439 -6.63 3.89 -17.84
N GLY A 440 -7.61 3.09 -17.43
CA GLY A 440 -7.82 1.74 -17.92
C GLY A 440 -9.12 1.63 -18.72
N VAL A 441 -9.10 0.77 -19.72
CA VAL A 441 -10.27 0.37 -20.49
C VAL A 441 -10.42 -1.13 -20.42
N GLN A 442 -11.65 -1.62 -20.37
CA GLN A 442 -11.96 -3.06 -20.32
C GLN A 442 -13.20 -3.39 -21.15
N THR A 443 -13.26 -4.63 -21.64
CA THR A 443 -14.47 -5.13 -22.29
C THR A 443 -15.58 -5.32 -21.25
N ARG A 444 -16.83 -5.24 -21.69
CA ARG A 444 -17.97 -5.68 -20.87
C ARG A 444 -17.89 -7.19 -20.71
N LEU A 445 -18.25 -7.67 -19.55
CA LEU A 445 -18.39 -9.09 -19.28
C LEU A 445 -19.88 -9.45 -19.41
N ALA A 446 -20.21 -10.21 -20.45
CA ALA A 446 -21.59 -10.68 -20.62
C ALA A 446 -21.95 -11.75 -19.58
N PRO A 447 -23.23 -11.96 -19.26
CA PRO A 447 -23.66 -13.02 -18.36
C PRO A 447 -23.12 -14.38 -18.81
N GLY A 448 -22.44 -15.10 -17.89
CA GLY A 448 -21.79 -16.38 -18.17
C GLY A 448 -20.36 -16.30 -18.74
N GLU A 449 -19.91 -15.15 -19.21
CA GLU A 449 -18.53 -14.97 -19.64
C GLU A 449 -17.58 -14.84 -18.45
N ARG A 450 -16.41 -15.46 -18.58
CA ARG A 450 -15.36 -15.44 -17.55
C ARG A 450 -14.09 -14.70 -17.99
N VAL A 451 -13.98 -14.33 -19.25
CA VAL A 451 -12.79 -13.67 -19.79
C VAL A 451 -13.09 -12.22 -20.14
N GLN A 452 -12.29 -11.33 -19.61
CA GLN A 452 -12.37 -9.89 -19.84
C GLN A 452 -11.03 -9.39 -20.38
N ALA A 453 -11.03 -8.74 -21.54
CA ALA A 453 -9.86 -8.04 -22.04
C ALA A 453 -9.76 -6.65 -21.40
N PHE A 454 -8.53 -6.18 -21.16
CA PHE A 454 -8.29 -4.82 -20.65
C PHE A 454 -7.01 -4.21 -21.22
N GLY A 455 -6.95 -2.88 -21.19
CA GLY A 455 -5.78 -2.09 -21.49
C GLY A 455 -5.63 -0.94 -20.49
N GLN A 456 -4.39 -0.51 -20.26
CA GLN A 456 -4.05 0.56 -19.30
C GLN A 456 -3.00 1.48 -19.90
N LEU A 457 -3.18 2.79 -19.71
CA LEU A 457 -2.17 3.81 -19.97
C LEU A 457 -1.95 4.59 -18.69
N MET A 458 -0.75 4.53 -18.16
CA MET A 458 -0.42 5.10 -16.84
C MET A 458 0.79 6.03 -16.95
N GLY A 459 0.74 7.13 -16.20
CA GLY A 459 1.86 8.03 -15.94
C GLY A 459 2.29 7.91 -14.48
N GLY A 460 3.57 8.12 -14.22
CA GLY A 460 4.09 8.00 -12.87
C GLY A 460 5.58 8.20 -12.79
N ALA A 461 6.20 7.50 -11.86
CA ALA A 461 7.63 7.55 -11.65
C ALA A 461 8.19 6.21 -11.15
N ASN A 462 9.47 5.99 -11.41
CA ASN A 462 10.30 4.99 -10.75
C ASN A 462 11.52 5.67 -10.13
N VAL A 463 12.46 4.88 -9.62
CA VAL A 463 13.71 5.38 -8.99
C VAL A 463 14.58 6.26 -9.92
N HIS A 464 14.29 6.31 -11.21
CA HIS A 464 14.99 7.20 -12.15
C HIS A 464 14.27 8.53 -12.36
N GLY A 465 12.95 8.57 -12.17
CA GLY A 465 12.13 9.76 -12.40
C GLY A 465 10.84 9.47 -13.14
N LYS A 466 10.33 10.47 -13.83
CA LYS A 466 9.04 10.41 -14.51
C LYS A 466 9.03 9.38 -15.63
N GLY A 467 7.92 8.65 -15.74
CA GLY A 467 7.73 7.63 -16.76
C GLY A 467 6.29 7.40 -17.16
N GLY A 468 6.14 6.57 -18.16
CA GLY A 468 4.86 6.07 -18.63
C GLY A 468 4.88 4.54 -18.72
N LYS A 469 3.72 3.95 -18.56
CA LYS A 469 3.51 2.50 -18.63
C LYS A 469 2.26 2.20 -19.44
N ILE A 470 2.35 1.30 -20.38
CA ILE A 470 1.22 0.80 -21.15
C ILE A 470 1.16 -0.72 -21.01
N ASN A 471 -0.02 -1.23 -20.69
CA ASN A 471 -0.27 -2.67 -20.55
C ASN A 471 -1.56 -3.06 -21.26
N ALA A 472 -1.58 -4.27 -21.80
CA ALA A 472 -2.79 -4.92 -22.27
C ALA A 472 -2.81 -6.38 -21.81
N GLY A 473 -4.00 -6.90 -21.50
CA GLY A 473 -4.10 -8.23 -20.93
C GLY A 473 -5.50 -8.80 -20.88
N LEU A 474 -5.57 -9.97 -20.26
CA LEU A 474 -6.79 -10.72 -20.03
C LEU A 474 -6.97 -10.96 -18.54
N ARG A 475 -8.22 -10.94 -18.12
CA ARG A 475 -8.66 -11.29 -16.76
C ARG A 475 -9.61 -12.47 -16.86
N TYR A 476 -9.33 -13.51 -16.09
CA TYR A 476 -10.20 -14.66 -15.93
C TYR A 476 -10.93 -14.58 -14.59
N VAL A 477 -12.25 -14.51 -14.65
CA VAL A 477 -13.12 -14.40 -13.48
C VAL A 477 -13.37 -15.80 -12.91
N LEU A 478 -12.88 -16.04 -11.70
CA LEU A 478 -13.11 -17.28 -10.96
C LEU A 478 -14.51 -17.31 -10.36
N ASP A 479 -14.85 -16.24 -9.65
CA ASP A 479 -16.16 -16.01 -9.05
C ASP A 479 -16.45 -14.50 -8.96
N ASP A 480 -17.51 -14.11 -8.26
CA ASP A 480 -17.88 -12.69 -8.09
C ASP A 480 -16.78 -11.85 -7.40
N ARG A 481 -15.96 -12.47 -6.55
CA ARG A 481 -14.95 -11.78 -5.73
C ARG A 481 -13.52 -11.94 -6.25
N LEU A 482 -13.23 -13.04 -6.89
CA LEU A 482 -11.88 -13.39 -7.30
C LEU A 482 -11.73 -13.48 -8.82
N ALA A 483 -10.62 -12.96 -9.31
CA ALA A 483 -10.19 -13.15 -10.68
C ALA A 483 -8.66 -13.26 -10.73
N MET A 484 -8.17 -13.83 -11.79
CA MET A 484 -6.73 -13.85 -12.12
C MET A 484 -6.51 -13.02 -13.38
N SER A 485 -5.40 -12.30 -13.44
CA SER A 485 -5.07 -11.49 -14.59
C SER A 485 -3.65 -11.75 -15.08
N VAL A 486 -3.48 -11.61 -16.40
CA VAL A 486 -2.18 -11.60 -17.05
C VAL A 486 -2.15 -10.45 -18.03
N SER A 487 -1.09 -9.65 -17.99
CA SER A 487 -0.89 -8.57 -18.95
C SER A 487 0.57 -8.44 -19.35
N GLY A 488 0.78 -7.95 -20.56
CA GLY A 488 2.08 -7.57 -21.07
C GLY A 488 2.06 -6.13 -21.53
N GLY A 489 3.23 -5.51 -21.56
CA GLY A 489 3.32 -4.11 -21.95
C GLY A 489 4.73 -3.57 -21.92
N ARG A 490 4.82 -2.25 -21.85
CA ARG A 490 6.08 -1.52 -21.87
C ARG A 490 6.08 -0.39 -20.83
N ILE A 491 7.20 -0.25 -20.18
CA ILE A 491 7.51 0.87 -19.28
C ILE A 491 8.69 1.66 -19.84
N GLU A 492 8.60 2.98 -19.77
CA GLU A 492 9.71 3.89 -20.06
C GLU A 492 9.76 5.01 -19.02
N ALA A 493 10.96 5.33 -18.55
CA ALA A 493 11.18 6.45 -17.64
C ALA A 493 12.47 7.20 -17.99
N ARG A 494 12.54 8.47 -17.55
CA ARG A 494 13.71 9.34 -17.80
C ARG A 494 14.22 9.91 -16.49
N SER A 495 15.53 9.79 -16.28
CA SER A 495 16.21 10.45 -15.17
C SER A 495 16.43 11.93 -15.44
N ALA A 496 16.58 12.71 -14.37
CA ALA A 496 16.96 14.12 -14.46
C ALA A 496 18.31 14.33 -15.20
N GLY A 497 19.22 13.37 -15.11
CA GLY A 497 20.50 13.35 -15.82
C GLY A 497 20.44 12.78 -17.25
N GLY A 498 19.25 12.68 -17.87
CA GLY A 498 19.07 12.24 -19.25
C GLY A 498 19.13 10.73 -19.49
N GLY A 499 19.34 9.92 -18.45
CA GLY A 499 19.33 8.47 -18.57
C GLY A 499 17.93 7.96 -18.88
N ARG A 500 17.82 7.05 -19.86
CA ARG A 500 16.56 6.41 -20.24
C ARG A 500 16.51 5.00 -19.68
N TYR A 501 15.42 4.69 -18.95
CA TYR A 501 15.02 3.35 -18.54
C TYR A 501 13.95 2.86 -19.50
N GLY A 502 14.00 1.61 -19.92
CA GLY A 502 12.96 0.99 -20.72
C GLY A 502 12.97 -0.51 -20.52
N ALA A 503 11.78 -1.11 -20.39
CA ALA A 503 11.61 -2.55 -20.26
C ALA A 503 10.27 -3.00 -20.85
N ASN A 504 10.22 -4.25 -21.29
CA ASN A 504 8.96 -4.93 -21.53
C ASN A 504 8.53 -5.58 -20.21
N ASN A 505 7.30 -5.35 -19.79
CA ASN A 505 6.78 -5.91 -18.56
C ASN A 505 5.81 -7.07 -18.80
N LEU A 506 5.85 -8.06 -17.93
CA LEU A 506 4.85 -9.11 -17.78
C LEU A 506 4.30 -9.01 -16.36
N VAL A 507 2.98 -8.92 -16.23
CA VAL A 507 2.30 -8.79 -14.94
C VAL A 507 1.32 -9.95 -14.77
N LEU A 508 1.44 -10.64 -13.65
CA LEU A 508 0.49 -11.65 -13.18
C LEU A 508 -0.23 -11.07 -11.96
N GLY A 509 -1.55 -11.13 -11.93
CA GLY A 509 -2.37 -10.57 -10.87
C GLY A 509 -3.36 -11.54 -10.29
N LEU A 510 -3.58 -11.42 -8.98
CA LEU A 510 -4.73 -11.97 -8.27
C LEU A 510 -5.62 -10.81 -7.86
N ASP A 511 -6.79 -10.74 -8.43
CA ASP A 511 -7.73 -9.63 -8.28
C ASP A 511 -8.80 -9.99 -7.23
N TYR A 512 -8.91 -9.19 -6.19
CA TYR A 512 -10.04 -9.21 -5.26
C TYR A 512 -11.00 -8.09 -5.63
N ARG A 513 -12.26 -8.45 -5.93
CA ARG A 513 -13.29 -7.56 -6.47
C ARG A 513 -14.47 -7.48 -5.52
N PHE A 514 -14.96 -6.28 -5.28
CA PHE A 514 -16.14 -6.04 -4.44
C PHE A 514 -16.76 -4.68 -4.79
N ALA A 515 -17.98 -4.45 -4.36
CA ALA A 515 -18.60 -3.15 -4.45
C ALA A 515 -18.82 -2.57 -3.05
N VAL A 516 -18.61 -1.29 -2.88
CA VAL A 516 -18.85 -0.57 -1.63
C VAL A 516 -20.02 0.40 -1.80
N PRO A 517 -20.83 0.63 -0.75
CA PRO A 517 -21.81 1.71 -0.76
C PRO A 517 -21.11 3.07 -0.91
N ALA A 518 -21.54 3.86 -1.88
CA ALA A 518 -21.07 5.21 -2.13
C ALA A 518 -22.26 6.16 -2.36
N ARG A 519 -22.10 7.43 -2.02
CA ARG A 519 -23.02 8.53 -2.30
C ARG A 519 -22.35 9.65 -3.04
#